data_02a53c6178f7b26bb7a30dd8d957c9a0
#
_entry.id   02a53c6178f7b26bb7a30dd8d957c9a0
#
_cell.length_a   1.000
_cell.length_b   1.000
_cell.length_c   1.000
_cell.angle_alpha   90.00
_cell.angle_beta   90.00
_cell.angle_gamma   90.00
#
_symmetry.space_group_name_H-M   'P 1'
#
loop_
_entity.id
_entity.type
_entity.pdbx_description
1 polymer ?
#
loop_
_entity_poly.entity_id
_entity_poly.type
_entity_poly.pdbx_seq_one_letter_code
_entity_poly.pdbx_strand_id
1 'polypeptide(L)'
;DIIGISFDTDDLDDDNAFLMMVLKEIDTNLEWKADCFTDYEDYLNSEIEGYLSIKELEKVLNESKKAIFIRVMGKNKAGKPQSVETRSDFFASDYEVCVLCCDSAYYEIYSKQEETVLKIKSMVAGRCSHVEMITKQTVCRTEFMV
;
A
#
# COMPACT_ATOMS: atom_id res chain seq x y z
N ASP A 1 18.86 -4.17 -3.37
CA ASP A 1 18.66 -3.80 -1.99
C ASP A 1 17.55 -2.75 -1.80
N ILE A 2 16.83 -2.50 -2.87
CA ILE A 2 15.65 -1.63 -2.86
C ILE A 2 14.48 -2.43 -2.28
N ILE A 3 13.85 -1.88 -1.25
CA ILE A 3 12.76 -2.57 -0.54
C ILE A 3 11.42 -1.83 -0.63
N GLY A 4 11.43 -0.61 -1.16
CA GLY A 4 10.21 0.17 -1.25
C GLY A 4 10.40 1.49 -1.97
N ILE A 5 9.33 2.25 -2.02
CA ILE A 5 9.28 3.56 -2.66
C ILE A 5 8.29 4.44 -1.89
N SER A 6 8.62 5.71 -1.77
CA SER A 6 7.70 6.71 -1.20
C SER A 6 7.44 7.82 -2.20
N PHE A 7 6.26 8.42 -2.12
CA PHE A 7 5.87 9.51 -3.02
C PHE A 7 4.65 10.25 -2.47
N ASP A 8 4.46 11.48 -2.96
CA ASP A 8 3.29 12.30 -2.65
C ASP A 8 2.34 12.36 -3.84
N THR A 9 1.04 12.33 -3.54
CA THR A 9 -0.02 12.39 -4.54
C THR A 9 -0.77 13.73 -4.52
N ASP A 10 -0.20 14.76 -3.92
CA ASP A 10 -0.85 16.08 -3.77
C ASP A 10 -1.30 16.69 -5.09
N ASP A 11 -0.58 16.41 -6.18
CA ASP A 11 -0.89 16.95 -7.50
C ASP A 11 -1.91 16.13 -8.28
N LEU A 12 -2.43 15.04 -7.70
CA LEU A 12 -3.38 14.17 -8.36
C LEU A 12 -4.81 14.53 -7.99
N ASP A 13 -5.71 14.46 -8.98
CA ASP A 13 -7.14 14.75 -8.79
C ASP A 13 -7.86 13.62 -8.05
N ASP A 14 -7.45 12.37 -8.26
CA ASP A 14 -8.07 11.19 -7.66
C ASP A 14 -7.00 10.20 -7.21
N ASP A 15 -6.67 10.28 -5.91
CA ASP A 15 -5.65 9.44 -5.29
C ASP A 15 -6.05 7.96 -5.30
N ASN A 16 -7.33 7.66 -5.04
CA ASN A 16 -7.81 6.29 -5.00
C ASN A 16 -7.73 5.63 -6.38
N ALA A 17 -8.10 6.36 -7.43
CA ALA A 17 -8.01 5.85 -8.79
C ALA A 17 -6.56 5.57 -9.18
N PHE A 18 -5.65 6.46 -8.78
CA PHE A 18 -4.23 6.28 -9.05
C PHE A 18 -3.69 5.06 -8.29
N LEU A 19 -3.99 4.95 -7.00
CA LEU A 19 -3.58 3.81 -6.19
C LEU A 19 -4.06 2.50 -6.81
N MET A 20 -5.33 2.44 -7.22
CA MET A 20 -5.88 1.24 -7.85
C MET A 20 -5.18 0.91 -9.18
N MET A 21 -4.82 1.91 -9.97
CA MET A 21 -4.04 1.69 -11.17
C MET A 21 -2.71 1.01 -10.86
N VAL A 22 -2.01 1.49 -9.82
CA VAL A 22 -0.76 0.90 -9.38
C VAL A 22 -0.96 -0.54 -8.90
N LEU A 23 -1.94 -0.76 -8.03
CA LEU A 23 -2.18 -2.08 -7.45
C LEU A 23 -2.60 -3.11 -8.49
N LYS A 24 -3.41 -2.72 -9.46
CA LYS A 24 -3.80 -3.61 -10.57
C LYS A 24 -2.61 -4.03 -11.41
N GLU A 25 -1.67 -3.13 -11.61
CA GLU A 25 -0.48 -3.42 -12.40
C GLU A 25 0.47 -4.38 -11.71
N ILE A 26 0.56 -4.31 -10.39
CA ILE A 26 1.45 -5.20 -9.61
C ILE A 26 0.75 -6.44 -9.08
N ASP A 27 -0.58 -6.54 -9.23
CA ASP A 27 -1.33 -7.68 -8.75
C ASP A 27 -1.01 -8.94 -9.58
N THR A 28 -0.54 -9.97 -8.90
CA THR A 28 -0.29 -11.29 -9.48
C THR A 28 -1.30 -12.29 -8.93
N ASN A 29 -2.57 -11.90 -8.90
CA ASN A 29 -3.66 -12.68 -8.31
C ASN A 29 -3.46 -12.85 -6.80
N LEU A 30 -3.08 -11.78 -6.14
CA LEU A 30 -2.88 -11.75 -4.69
C LEU A 30 -4.21 -11.70 -3.94
N GLU A 31 -4.18 -12.11 -2.70
CA GLU A 31 -5.25 -11.85 -1.75
C GLU A 31 -4.89 -10.59 -0.95
N TRP A 32 -5.80 -9.63 -0.94
CA TRP A 32 -5.56 -8.31 -0.35
C TRP A 32 -6.28 -8.14 0.99
N LYS A 33 -5.60 -7.57 1.94
CA LYS A 33 -6.13 -7.26 3.28
C LYS A 33 -6.06 -5.77 3.50
N ALA A 34 -7.21 -5.14 3.75
CA ALA A 34 -7.30 -3.74 4.18
C ALA A 34 -7.58 -3.74 5.68
N ASP A 35 -6.54 -3.70 6.49
CA ASP A 35 -6.66 -3.90 7.93
C ASP A 35 -6.52 -2.63 8.76
N CYS A 36 -6.27 -1.51 8.10
CA CYS A 36 -6.32 -0.20 8.74
C CYS A 36 -6.86 0.80 7.72
N PHE A 37 -7.98 1.40 8.04
CA PHE A 37 -8.66 2.29 7.13
C PHE A 37 -9.40 3.35 7.93
N THR A 38 -9.01 4.60 7.75
CA THR A 38 -9.67 5.74 8.39
C THR A 38 -10.05 6.72 7.31
N ASP A 39 -11.36 6.97 7.17
CA ASP A 39 -11.81 7.96 6.21
C ASP A 39 -12.05 9.32 6.89
N TYR A 40 -12.25 10.32 6.05
CA TYR A 40 -12.37 11.71 6.50
C TYR A 40 -13.64 11.98 7.31
N GLU A 41 -14.73 11.25 7.04
CA GLU A 41 -16.01 11.49 7.69
C GLU A 41 -16.17 10.74 9.01
N ASP A 42 -15.76 9.49 9.05
CA ASP A 42 -16.02 8.64 10.20
C ASP A 42 -14.99 8.77 11.30
N TYR A 43 -13.77 9.20 10.97
CA TYR A 43 -12.65 9.24 11.92
C TYR A 43 -12.44 7.93 12.66
N LEU A 44 -12.99 6.85 12.13
CA LEU A 44 -12.93 5.54 12.74
C LEU A 44 -12.01 4.64 11.94
N ASN A 45 -11.13 3.97 12.65
CA ASN A 45 -10.38 2.88 12.03
C ASN A 45 -11.34 1.75 11.77
N SER A 46 -11.49 1.37 10.52
CA SER A 46 -12.24 0.19 10.16
C SER A 46 -11.32 -0.86 9.60
N GLU A 47 -11.61 -2.09 9.92
CA GLU A 47 -10.94 -3.26 9.37
C GLU A 47 -11.94 -3.98 8.49
N ILE A 48 -11.55 -4.22 7.25
CA ILE A 48 -12.36 -5.04 6.35
C ILE A 48 -12.04 -6.50 6.66
N GLU A 49 -13.05 -7.26 7.07
CA GLU A 49 -12.86 -8.67 7.39
C GLU A 49 -12.51 -9.49 6.15
N GLY A 50 -11.60 -10.45 6.35
CA GLY A 50 -11.23 -11.39 5.31
C GLY A 50 -10.29 -10.79 4.26
N TYR A 51 -10.07 -11.55 3.21
CA TYR A 51 -9.21 -11.17 2.10
C TYR A 51 -10.06 -10.86 0.88
N LEU A 52 -9.59 -9.88 0.10
CA LEU A 52 -10.29 -9.37 -1.06
C LEU A 52 -9.47 -9.66 -2.32
N SER A 53 -10.16 -9.93 -3.42
CA SER A 53 -9.56 -9.87 -4.74
C SER A 53 -9.25 -8.41 -5.08
N ILE A 54 -8.45 -8.19 -6.14
CA ILE A 54 -8.17 -6.83 -6.58
C ILE A 54 -9.44 -6.07 -6.98
N LYS A 55 -10.42 -6.77 -7.56
CA LYS A 55 -11.70 -6.15 -7.94
C LYS A 55 -12.54 -5.76 -6.73
N GLU A 56 -12.57 -6.62 -5.72
CA GLU A 56 -13.26 -6.33 -4.48
C GLU A 56 -12.60 -5.17 -3.73
N LEU A 57 -11.27 -5.11 -3.73
CA LEU A 57 -10.52 -4.00 -3.13
C LEU A 57 -10.84 -2.70 -3.85
N GLU A 58 -10.90 -2.71 -5.17
CA GLU A 58 -11.27 -1.53 -5.96
C GLU A 58 -12.64 -1.02 -5.58
N LYS A 59 -13.60 -1.91 -5.40
CA LYS A 59 -14.96 -1.55 -4.98
C LYS A 59 -14.95 -0.86 -3.62
N VAL A 60 -14.22 -1.41 -2.67
CA VAL A 60 -14.11 -0.84 -1.32
C VAL A 60 -13.51 0.56 -1.38
N LEU A 61 -12.42 0.74 -2.13
CA LEU A 61 -11.77 2.04 -2.25
C LEU A 61 -12.62 3.06 -3.00
N ASN A 62 -13.39 2.63 -4.00
CA ASN A 62 -14.27 3.53 -4.76
C ASN A 62 -15.50 3.96 -3.93
N GLU A 63 -15.99 3.11 -3.05
CA GLU A 63 -17.11 3.43 -2.18
C GLU A 63 -16.70 4.30 -1.00
N SER A 64 -15.42 4.32 -0.66
CA SER A 64 -14.93 5.16 0.41
C SER A 64 -14.74 6.59 -0.08
N LYS A 65 -14.98 7.52 0.82
CA LYS A 65 -14.56 8.89 0.60
C LYS A 65 -13.05 8.96 0.78
N LYS A 66 -12.46 10.13 0.63
CA LYS A 66 -11.00 10.27 0.70
C LYS A 66 -10.48 9.66 1.99
N ALA A 67 -9.69 8.62 1.88
CA ALA A 67 -9.07 7.98 3.03
C ALA A 67 -7.91 8.84 3.53
N ILE A 68 -7.78 8.94 4.85
CA ILE A 68 -6.70 9.68 5.50
C ILE A 68 -5.54 8.72 5.78
N PHE A 69 -5.86 7.55 6.31
CA PHE A 69 -4.88 6.52 6.60
C PHE A 69 -5.35 5.20 5.98
N ILE A 70 -4.46 4.54 5.28
CA ILE A 70 -4.74 3.22 4.69
C ILE A 70 -3.54 2.32 4.93
N ARG A 71 -3.81 1.08 5.31
CA ARG A 71 -2.84 0.00 5.19
C ARG A 71 -3.48 -1.14 4.42
N VAL A 72 -2.85 -1.50 3.31
CA VAL A 72 -3.29 -2.60 2.46
C VAL A 72 -2.12 -3.52 2.22
N MET A 73 -2.32 -4.82 2.39
CA MET A 73 -1.27 -5.81 2.18
C MET A 73 -1.77 -6.91 1.26
N GLY A 74 -0.91 -7.35 0.35
CA GLY A 74 -1.19 -8.43 -0.57
C GLY A 74 -0.32 -9.64 -0.31
N LYS A 75 -0.91 -10.84 -0.33
CA LYS A 75 -0.20 -12.10 -0.18
C LYS A 75 -0.63 -13.10 -1.24
N ASN A 76 0.20 -14.10 -1.48
CA ASN A 76 -0.21 -15.24 -2.29
C ASN A 76 -1.29 -16.04 -1.58
N LYS A 77 -2.16 -16.69 -2.34
CA LYS A 77 -3.26 -17.50 -1.78
C LYS A 77 -2.75 -18.61 -0.87
N ALA A 78 -1.59 -19.19 -1.17
CA ALA A 78 -0.98 -20.22 -0.36
C ALA A 78 -0.31 -19.68 0.90
N GLY A 79 -0.15 -18.37 1.02
CA GLY A 79 0.48 -17.75 2.18
C GLY A 79 -0.41 -17.78 3.42
N LYS A 80 0.23 -17.80 4.57
CA LYS A 80 -0.47 -17.80 5.85
C LYS A 80 -0.78 -16.38 6.31
N PRO A 81 -1.96 -16.13 6.88
CA PRO A 81 -2.25 -14.87 7.53
C PRO A 81 -1.30 -14.67 8.72
N GLN A 82 -0.73 -13.49 8.83
CA GLN A 82 0.20 -13.17 9.91
C GLN A 82 -0.05 -11.73 10.35
N SER A 83 0.21 -11.47 11.62
CA SER A 83 0.17 -10.11 12.14
C SER A 83 1.42 -9.36 11.71
N VAL A 84 1.24 -8.14 11.20
CA VAL A 84 2.35 -7.29 10.78
C VAL A 84 2.19 -5.94 11.49
N GLU A 85 3.14 -5.62 12.34
CA GLU A 85 3.18 -4.32 13.03
C GLU A 85 4.41 -3.51 12.64
N THR A 86 5.46 -4.19 12.19
CA THR A 86 6.73 -3.55 11.84
C THR A 86 7.18 -3.95 10.45
N ARG A 87 8.16 -3.21 9.94
CA ARG A 87 8.83 -3.56 8.68
C ARG A 87 9.45 -4.96 8.75
N SER A 88 10.08 -5.30 9.88
CA SER A 88 10.67 -6.63 10.08
C SER A 88 9.60 -7.71 10.01
N ASP A 89 8.44 -7.47 10.62
CA ASP A 89 7.31 -8.42 10.58
C ASP A 89 6.87 -8.66 9.13
N PHE A 90 6.77 -7.60 8.34
CA PHE A 90 6.39 -7.71 6.95
C PHE A 90 7.35 -8.59 6.16
N PHE A 91 8.65 -8.34 6.30
CA PHE A 91 9.66 -9.10 5.56
C PHE A 91 9.77 -10.56 6.04
N ALA A 92 9.36 -10.86 7.27
CA ALA A 92 9.29 -12.22 7.79
C ALA A 92 7.96 -12.92 7.46
N SER A 93 6.97 -12.19 6.95
CA SER A 93 5.63 -12.72 6.67
C SER A 93 5.52 -13.29 5.26
N ASP A 94 4.36 -13.86 4.95
CA ASP A 94 4.02 -14.34 3.61
C ASP A 94 3.40 -13.25 2.72
N TYR A 95 3.32 -12.01 3.21
CA TYR A 95 2.87 -10.89 2.39
C TYR A 95 3.95 -10.48 1.38
N GLU A 96 3.52 -10.14 0.18
CA GLU A 96 4.40 -9.72 -0.90
C GLU A 96 4.51 -8.21 -1.02
N VAL A 97 3.43 -7.50 -0.71
CA VAL A 97 3.32 -6.04 -0.88
C VAL A 97 2.64 -5.45 0.35
N CYS A 98 3.13 -4.30 0.80
CA CYS A 98 2.48 -3.51 1.84
C CYS A 98 2.38 -2.06 1.37
N VAL A 99 1.18 -1.52 1.36
CA VAL A 99 0.90 -0.12 1.00
C VAL A 99 0.47 0.61 2.25
N LEU A 100 1.18 1.70 2.55
CA LEU A 100 0.87 2.58 3.66
C LEU A 100 0.57 3.97 3.09
N CYS A 101 -0.61 4.49 3.41
CA CYS A 101 -0.95 5.88 3.13
C CYS A 101 -1.06 6.61 4.46
N CYS A 102 -0.35 7.70 4.58
CA CYS A 102 -0.41 8.57 5.75
C CYS A 102 -0.88 9.94 5.33
N ASP A 103 -1.86 10.46 6.08
CA ASP A 103 -2.34 11.83 5.90
C ASP A 103 -2.83 12.11 4.47
N SER A 104 -3.48 11.14 3.90
CA SER A 104 -4.20 11.14 2.62
C SER A 104 -3.39 11.41 1.35
N ALA A 105 -2.12 11.80 1.46
CA ALA A 105 -1.32 12.18 0.28
C ALA A 105 0.04 11.49 0.20
N TYR A 106 0.60 11.08 1.33
CA TYR A 106 1.91 10.47 1.38
C TYR A 106 1.79 8.95 1.39
N TYR A 107 2.46 8.30 0.44
CA TYR A 107 2.43 6.84 0.28
C TYR A 107 3.82 6.25 0.46
N GLU A 108 3.86 5.09 1.11
CA GLU A 108 5.01 4.19 1.09
C GLU A 108 4.51 2.83 0.62
N ILE A 109 5.21 2.25 -0.34
CA ILE A 109 4.90 0.91 -0.83
C ILE A 109 6.15 0.07 -0.68
N TYR A 110 6.02 -1.04 0.04
CA TYR A 110 7.10 -2.00 0.24
C TYR A 110 6.80 -3.28 -0.52
N SER A 111 7.82 -3.89 -1.07
CA SER A 111 7.71 -5.16 -1.78
C SER A 111 8.96 -6.01 -1.55
N LYS A 112 8.76 -7.31 -1.49
CA LYS A 112 9.86 -8.27 -1.44
C LYS A 112 10.56 -8.44 -2.77
N GLN A 113 9.92 -7.98 -3.86
CA GLN A 113 10.47 -8.06 -5.21
C GLN A 113 10.95 -6.68 -5.65
N GLU A 114 12.24 -6.53 -5.86
CA GLU A 114 12.81 -5.27 -6.34
C GLU A 114 12.18 -4.84 -7.67
N GLU A 115 11.91 -5.81 -8.55
CA GLU A 115 11.27 -5.55 -9.84
C GLU A 115 9.91 -4.86 -9.69
N THR A 116 9.14 -5.25 -8.67
CA THR A 116 7.85 -4.63 -8.38
C THR A 116 8.04 -3.16 -8.00
N VAL A 117 9.02 -2.86 -7.17
CA VAL A 117 9.31 -1.48 -6.76
C VAL A 117 9.73 -0.64 -7.96
N LEU A 118 10.57 -1.17 -8.84
CA LEU A 118 11.01 -0.47 -10.05
C LEU A 118 9.85 -0.22 -11.01
N LYS A 119 8.91 -1.15 -11.09
CA LYS A 119 7.69 -0.99 -11.89
C LYS A 119 6.83 0.15 -11.34
N ILE A 120 6.65 0.22 -10.03
CA ILE A 120 5.92 1.31 -9.38
C ILE A 120 6.62 2.64 -9.66
N LYS A 121 7.94 2.68 -9.56
CA LYS A 121 8.71 3.88 -9.85
C LYS A 121 8.40 4.43 -11.24
N SER A 122 8.34 3.56 -12.25
CA SER A 122 8.04 4.00 -13.61
C SER A 122 6.62 4.54 -13.74
N MET A 123 5.69 4.10 -12.91
CA MET A 123 4.30 4.57 -12.92
C MET A 123 4.14 5.92 -12.21
N VAL A 124 4.89 6.15 -11.13
CA VAL A 124 4.76 7.39 -10.34
C VAL A 124 5.63 8.52 -10.87
N ALA A 125 6.69 8.21 -11.60
CA ALA A 125 7.60 9.21 -12.15
C ALA A 125 6.86 10.16 -13.11
N GLY A 126 7.05 11.47 -12.90
CA GLY A 126 6.40 12.49 -13.70
C GLY A 126 4.94 12.75 -13.34
N ARG A 127 4.36 11.98 -12.43
CA ARG A 127 2.97 12.13 -12.00
C ARG A 127 2.87 12.51 -10.52
N CYS A 128 3.77 11.98 -9.71
CA CYS A 128 3.82 12.23 -8.28
C CYS A 128 5.06 13.03 -7.93
N SER A 129 5.03 13.72 -6.78
CA SER A 129 6.15 14.49 -6.27
C SER A 129 6.88 13.73 -5.16
N HIS A 130 8.08 14.17 -4.83
CA HIS A 130 8.91 13.63 -3.75
C HIS A 130 9.09 12.11 -3.85
N VAL A 131 9.35 11.63 -5.06
CA VAL A 131 9.56 10.19 -5.31
C VAL A 131 10.94 9.80 -4.80
N GLU A 132 10.99 8.89 -3.84
CA GLU A 132 12.23 8.38 -3.25
C GLU A 132 12.21 6.87 -3.14
N MET A 133 13.34 6.25 -3.48
CA MET A 133 13.52 4.82 -3.28
C MET A 133 13.88 4.54 -1.84
N ILE A 134 13.34 3.47 -1.28
CA ILE A 134 13.61 3.03 0.09
C ILE A 134 14.53 1.81 0.03
N THR A 135 15.63 1.87 0.78
CA THR A 135 16.54 0.74 0.97
C THR A 135 16.55 0.38 2.45
N LYS A 136 17.21 -0.73 2.80
CA LYS A 136 17.35 -1.12 4.21
C LYS A 136 18.09 -0.08 5.03
N GLN A 137 18.95 0.72 4.40
CA GLN A 137 19.74 1.76 5.04
C GLN A 137 19.02 3.10 5.10
N THR A 138 17.93 3.26 4.36
CA THR A 138 17.14 4.50 4.38
C THR A 138 16.54 4.70 5.77
N VAL A 139 16.75 5.89 6.34
CA VAL A 139 16.12 6.24 7.60
C VAL A 139 14.67 6.58 7.32
N CYS A 140 13.80 5.66 7.61
CA CYS A 140 12.35 5.81 7.44
C CYS A 140 11.65 5.06 8.58
N ARG A 141 10.33 5.08 8.53
CA ARG A 141 9.57 4.37 9.55
C ARG A 141 9.89 2.88 9.55
N THR A 142 9.93 2.31 10.73
CA THR A 142 10.01 0.86 10.92
C THR A 142 8.68 0.27 11.38
N GLU A 143 7.77 1.11 11.84
CA GLU A 143 6.42 0.71 12.24
C GLU A 143 5.47 0.81 11.04
N PHE A 144 4.73 -0.26 10.81
CA PHE A 144 3.78 -0.36 9.70
C PHE A 144 2.33 -0.13 10.14
N MET A 145 2.17 0.48 11.28
CA MET A 145 0.87 0.98 11.75
C MET A 145 0.66 2.40 11.25
N VAL A 146 -0.49 2.70 10.76
CA VAL A 146 -0.86 4.03 10.27
C VAL A 146 -1.94 4.66 11.14
#